data_15160096c0b4b41095ec204da29e99f9
#
_entry.id   15160096c0b4b41095ec204da29e99f9
#
_cell.length_a   1.000
_cell.length_b   1.000
_cell.length_c   1.000
_cell.angle_alpha   90.00
_cell.angle_beta   90.00
_cell.angle_gamma   90.00
#
_symmetry.space_group_name_H-M   'P 1'
#
loop_
_entity.id
_entity.type
_entity.pdbx_description
1 polymer ?
#
loop_
_entity_poly.entity_id
_entity_poly.type
_entity_poly.pdbx_seq_one_letter_code
_entity_poly.pdbx_strand_id
1 'polypeptide(L)'
;MGREQWKKIWVGSAGNMVEWFDWFVYATFAVYFADSFFPEGNETANLMNTMGIFAVGFFMRPVGGWLLGRIGDRKGRKAALTLTVTLMSASAILIAIAPTYDVAGYGGVAVLMLARLLQGLSVGGEYAASATYLTEASAPEKRGFASSFQYVSMTAGQLVGLGLQIVLQRNMSDAALHSWGWRIPFVVGALGAAIVFYLRRSMLETEVYAESGAAEQEGRGTLKVLWQHRREAFLVMALTMGGTVAYYTYTTYLTKFLSKSAGMDKSTASLVSFCALFVFMCVQPLAGMLSDRIGRRPLLITFAVGSTFLTVPIMTMLKHADTFWPALGLALLALVVVTGYTSINACVKAELFPTNIRALGVGLSYAVANALFGGTAEYVALWFKNAGAESGFYWYVAGCAAVSLIVYLSMRETRDIDLNRVAAAGQPRERSQQAGATTITPAS
;
A
#
# COMPACT_ATOMS: atom_id res chain seq x y z
N MET A 1 5.59 24.28 -9.20
CA MET A 1 4.22 23.73 -9.09
C MET A 1 3.29 24.85 -8.70
N GLY A 2 2.16 25.01 -9.42
CA GLY A 2 1.17 26.02 -9.11
C GLY A 2 0.28 25.61 -7.92
N ARG A 3 -0.41 26.60 -7.31
CA ARG A 3 -1.34 26.39 -6.16
C ARG A 3 -2.40 25.33 -6.42
N GLU A 4 -2.89 25.22 -7.64
CA GLU A 4 -3.86 24.23 -8.10
C GLU A 4 -3.33 22.78 -8.04
N GLN A 5 -2.07 22.57 -8.44
CA GLN A 5 -1.44 21.23 -8.39
C GLN A 5 -1.24 20.77 -6.95
N TRP A 6 -0.81 21.65 -6.06
CA TRP A 6 -0.72 21.36 -4.64
C TRP A 6 -2.08 21.00 -4.03
N LYS A 7 -3.14 21.74 -4.38
CA LYS A 7 -4.50 21.44 -3.92
C LYS A 7 -4.95 20.05 -4.34
N LYS A 8 -4.70 19.63 -5.59
CA LYS A 8 -5.03 18.29 -6.10
C LYS A 8 -4.28 17.19 -5.35
N ILE A 9 -2.97 17.38 -5.07
CA ILE A 9 -2.17 16.42 -4.29
C ILE A 9 -2.71 16.31 -2.87
N TRP A 10 -2.99 17.42 -2.18
CA TRP A 10 -3.51 17.40 -0.81
C TRP A 10 -4.86 16.72 -0.68
N VAL A 11 -5.79 17.03 -1.58
CA VAL A 11 -7.14 16.44 -1.55
C VAL A 11 -7.08 14.91 -1.79
N GLY A 12 -6.27 14.46 -2.76
CA GLY A 12 -6.06 13.04 -3.01
C GLY A 12 -5.35 12.32 -1.84
N SER A 13 -4.38 12.99 -1.22
CA SER A 13 -3.57 12.41 -0.13
C SER A 13 -4.29 12.34 1.21
N ALA A 14 -5.19 13.27 1.53
CA ALA A 14 -5.89 13.29 2.83
C ALA A 14 -6.80 12.06 3.04
N GLY A 15 -7.56 11.69 2.03
CA GLY A 15 -8.38 10.48 2.08
C GLY A 15 -7.55 9.21 2.24
N ASN A 16 -6.47 9.13 1.45
CA ASN A 16 -5.51 8.03 1.53
C ASN A 16 -4.85 7.92 2.92
N MET A 17 -4.52 9.05 3.56
CA MET A 17 -3.92 9.05 4.90
C MET A 17 -4.86 8.44 5.95
N VAL A 18 -6.15 8.81 5.96
CA VAL A 18 -7.14 8.27 6.93
C VAL A 18 -7.35 6.78 6.70
N GLU A 19 -7.41 6.35 5.44
CA GLU A 19 -7.57 4.94 5.09
C GLU A 19 -6.39 4.10 5.56
N TRP A 20 -5.17 4.59 5.35
CA TRP A 20 -3.98 3.88 5.77
C TRP A 20 -3.73 3.94 7.27
N PHE A 21 -4.19 4.99 7.96
CA PHE A 21 -4.24 5.00 9.43
C PHE A 21 -5.05 3.81 9.94
N ASP A 22 -6.30 3.68 9.50
CA ASP A 22 -7.20 2.61 9.95
C ASP A 22 -6.66 1.21 9.59
N TRP A 23 -6.02 1.10 8.42
CA TRP A 23 -5.37 -0.13 8.02
C TRP A 23 -4.20 -0.53 8.93
N PHE A 24 -3.30 0.40 9.25
CA PHE A 24 -2.08 0.10 10.02
C PHE A 24 -2.30 0.00 11.53
N VAL A 25 -3.32 0.67 12.06
CA VAL A 25 -3.63 0.63 13.49
C VAL A 25 -3.80 -0.81 13.99
N TYR A 26 -4.41 -1.70 13.21
CA TYR A 26 -4.52 -3.10 13.56
C TYR A 26 -3.14 -3.75 13.81
N ALA A 27 -2.24 -3.62 12.86
CA ALA A 27 -0.90 -4.19 12.97
C ALA A 27 -0.09 -3.53 14.09
N THR A 28 -0.21 -2.22 14.25
CA THR A 28 0.47 -1.43 15.29
C THR A 28 0.06 -1.85 16.69
N PHE A 29 -1.24 -2.05 16.92
CA PHE A 29 -1.77 -2.40 18.25
C PHE A 29 -1.89 -3.91 18.50
N ALA A 30 -1.58 -4.75 17.52
CA ALA A 30 -1.66 -6.20 17.67
C ALA A 30 -0.88 -6.75 18.88
N VAL A 31 0.23 -6.12 19.25
CA VAL A 31 1.04 -6.49 20.42
C VAL A 31 0.30 -6.31 21.75
N TYR A 32 -0.81 -5.58 21.78
CA TYR A 32 -1.63 -5.35 22.98
C TYR A 32 -2.90 -6.19 23.00
N PHE A 33 -3.49 -6.53 21.87
CA PHE A 33 -4.77 -7.23 21.84
C PHE A 33 -4.67 -8.71 21.40
N ALA A 34 -3.54 -9.17 20.87
CA ALA A 34 -3.42 -10.54 20.38
C ALA A 34 -3.83 -11.57 21.43
N ASP A 35 -3.33 -11.43 22.66
CA ASP A 35 -3.62 -12.35 23.76
C ASP A 35 -5.09 -12.28 24.25
N SER A 36 -5.81 -11.21 23.95
CA SER A 36 -7.23 -11.08 24.29
C SER A 36 -8.17 -11.89 23.40
N PHE A 37 -7.71 -12.39 22.25
CA PHE A 37 -8.53 -13.10 21.27
C PHE A 37 -8.20 -14.59 21.12
N PHE A 38 -7.14 -15.06 21.75
CA PHE A 38 -6.74 -16.47 21.69
C PHE A 38 -6.58 -17.03 23.11
N PRO A 39 -6.76 -18.36 23.30
CA PRO A 39 -6.57 -18.97 24.60
C PRO A 39 -5.13 -18.80 25.09
N GLU A 40 -4.94 -18.89 26.40
CA GLU A 40 -3.62 -18.80 27.03
C GLU A 40 -2.61 -19.73 26.34
N GLY A 41 -1.45 -19.20 26.00
CA GLY A 41 -0.43 -19.95 25.27
C GLY A 41 0.83 -19.12 24.96
N ASN A 42 1.49 -19.48 23.87
CA ASN A 42 2.69 -18.77 23.41
C ASN A 42 2.31 -17.40 22.81
N GLU A 43 2.77 -16.32 23.41
CA GLU A 43 2.57 -14.92 22.99
C GLU A 43 2.94 -14.69 21.50
N THR A 44 4.03 -15.33 21.03
CA THR A 44 4.43 -15.25 19.63
C THR A 44 3.42 -15.96 18.71
N ALA A 45 2.85 -17.09 19.15
CA ALA A 45 1.83 -17.79 18.38
C ALA A 45 0.52 -16.98 18.30
N ASN A 46 0.08 -16.36 19.39
CA ASN A 46 -1.09 -15.50 19.42
C ASN A 46 -0.92 -14.29 18.48
N LEU A 47 0.26 -13.65 18.53
CA LEU A 47 0.59 -12.57 17.62
C LEU A 47 0.66 -13.03 16.16
N MET A 48 1.22 -14.22 15.90
CA MET A 48 1.24 -14.84 14.57
C MET A 48 -0.18 -15.07 14.03
N ASN A 49 -1.09 -15.61 14.85
CA ASN A 49 -2.48 -15.83 14.49
C ASN A 49 -3.20 -14.49 14.18
N THR A 50 -2.94 -13.47 15.00
CA THR A 50 -3.47 -12.11 14.79
C THR A 50 -2.96 -11.51 13.49
N MET A 51 -1.69 -11.74 13.13
CA MET A 51 -1.12 -11.32 11.84
C MET A 51 -1.62 -12.18 10.67
N GLY A 52 -2.00 -13.43 10.91
CA GLY A 52 -2.73 -14.24 9.93
C GLY A 52 -4.08 -13.62 9.55
N ILE A 53 -4.83 -13.14 10.55
CA ILE A 53 -6.09 -12.41 10.32
C ILE A 53 -5.82 -11.09 9.57
N PHE A 54 -4.73 -10.38 9.88
CA PHE A 54 -4.29 -9.21 9.13
C PHE A 54 -4.03 -9.55 7.65
N ALA A 55 -3.36 -10.66 7.38
CA ALA A 55 -3.08 -11.12 6.03
C ALA A 55 -4.35 -11.44 5.23
N VAL A 56 -5.39 -12.01 5.87
CA VAL A 56 -6.69 -12.30 5.23
C VAL A 56 -7.30 -11.02 4.61
N GLY A 57 -7.18 -9.87 5.28
CA GLY A 57 -7.63 -8.59 4.73
C GLY A 57 -6.95 -8.22 3.40
N PHE A 58 -5.68 -8.60 3.20
CA PHE A 58 -5.00 -8.37 1.93
C PHE A 58 -5.55 -9.22 0.79
N PHE A 59 -5.95 -10.46 1.06
CA PHE A 59 -6.53 -11.33 0.04
C PHE A 59 -7.89 -10.82 -0.46
N MET A 60 -8.57 -9.98 0.31
CA MET A 60 -9.82 -9.34 -0.13
C MET A 60 -9.59 -8.10 -1.00
N ARG A 61 -8.39 -7.54 -1.07
CA ARG A 61 -8.09 -6.37 -1.92
C ARG A 61 -8.34 -6.59 -3.42
N PRO A 62 -7.93 -7.71 -4.04
CA PRO A 62 -8.27 -7.99 -5.43
C PRO A 62 -9.78 -8.06 -5.68
N VAL A 63 -10.52 -8.67 -4.74
CA VAL A 63 -11.97 -8.77 -4.79
C VAL A 63 -12.61 -7.38 -4.66
N GLY A 64 -12.13 -6.58 -3.70
CA GLY A 64 -12.56 -5.20 -3.49
C GLY A 64 -12.31 -4.32 -4.72
N GLY A 65 -11.12 -4.39 -5.30
CA GLY A 65 -10.76 -3.66 -6.50
C GLY A 65 -11.67 -3.97 -7.70
N TRP A 66 -12.00 -5.24 -7.89
CA TRP A 66 -12.93 -5.66 -8.92
C TRP A 66 -14.37 -5.23 -8.63
N LEU A 67 -14.89 -5.49 -7.42
CA LEU A 67 -16.28 -5.23 -7.05
C LEU A 67 -16.58 -3.72 -7.01
N LEU A 68 -15.74 -2.95 -6.31
CA LEU A 68 -15.93 -1.51 -6.13
C LEU A 68 -15.60 -0.74 -7.42
N GLY A 69 -14.65 -1.21 -8.22
CA GLY A 69 -14.41 -0.71 -9.57
C GLY A 69 -15.66 -0.84 -10.44
N ARG A 70 -16.30 -2.00 -10.44
CA ARG A 70 -17.55 -2.24 -11.19
C ARG A 70 -18.72 -1.36 -10.68
N ILE A 71 -18.81 -1.14 -9.37
CA ILE A 71 -19.82 -0.24 -8.79
C ILE A 71 -19.55 1.20 -9.24
N GLY A 72 -18.28 1.64 -9.20
CA GLY A 72 -17.87 2.97 -9.67
C GLY A 72 -18.13 3.21 -11.14
N ASP A 73 -17.98 2.20 -11.98
CA ASP A 73 -18.27 2.28 -13.41
C ASP A 73 -19.77 2.29 -13.73
N ARG A 74 -20.60 1.62 -12.90
CA ARG A 74 -22.05 1.50 -13.14
C ARG A 74 -22.90 2.54 -12.39
N LYS A 75 -22.51 2.92 -11.16
CA LYS A 75 -23.30 3.79 -10.27
C LYS A 75 -22.63 5.15 -9.99
N GLY A 76 -21.48 5.41 -10.62
CA GLY A 76 -20.72 6.63 -10.43
C GLY A 76 -19.60 6.51 -9.37
N ARG A 77 -18.60 7.34 -9.51
CA ARG A 77 -17.40 7.36 -8.62
C ARG A 77 -17.79 7.70 -7.18
N LYS A 78 -18.74 8.64 -7.00
CA LYS A 78 -19.26 9.02 -5.68
C LYS A 78 -19.87 7.82 -4.93
N ALA A 79 -20.64 6.97 -5.62
CA ALA A 79 -21.26 5.79 -5.01
C ALA A 79 -20.24 4.79 -4.51
N ALA A 80 -19.21 4.50 -5.33
CA ALA A 80 -18.10 3.61 -4.94
C ALA A 80 -17.33 4.17 -3.74
N LEU A 81 -16.92 5.44 -3.80
CA LEU A 81 -16.19 6.11 -2.72
C LEU A 81 -16.99 6.21 -1.42
N THR A 82 -18.31 6.39 -1.49
CA THR A 82 -19.17 6.40 -0.30
C THR A 82 -19.25 5.01 0.33
N LEU A 83 -19.34 3.98 -0.51
CA LEU A 83 -19.40 2.60 -0.03
C LEU A 83 -18.08 2.17 0.62
N THR A 84 -16.91 2.55 0.06
CA THR A 84 -15.60 2.25 0.69
C THR A 84 -15.51 2.80 2.10
N VAL A 85 -15.82 4.09 2.28
CA VAL A 85 -15.77 4.73 3.61
C VAL A 85 -16.76 4.09 4.57
N THR A 86 -17.94 3.72 4.09
CA THR A 86 -18.94 3.03 4.93
C THR A 86 -18.43 1.67 5.41
N LEU A 87 -17.84 0.87 4.52
CA LEU A 87 -17.24 -0.42 4.86
C LEU A 87 -16.09 -0.26 5.86
N MET A 88 -15.27 0.76 5.68
CA MET A 88 -14.15 1.06 6.57
C MET A 88 -14.63 1.49 7.96
N SER A 89 -15.59 2.43 8.05
CA SER A 89 -16.17 2.85 9.31
C SER A 89 -16.83 1.68 10.07
N ALA A 90 -17.60 0.85 9.36
CA ALA A 90 -18.22 -0.34 9.94
C ALA A 90 -17.17 -1.33 10.47
N SER A 91 -16.10 -1.56 9.75
CA SER A 91 -15.03 -2.47 10.18
C SER A 91 -14.27 -1.96 11.41
N ALA A 92 -13.97 -0.65 11.47
CA ALA A 92 -13.32 -0.05 12.64
C ALA A 92 -14.19 -0.17 13.90
N ILE A 93 -15.51 0.08 13.77
CA ILE A 93 -16.47 -0.11 14.86
C ILE A 93 -16.51 -1.58 15.28
N LEU A 94 -16.58 -2.53 14.34
CA LEU A 94 -16.59 -3.95 14.66
C LEU A 94 -15.36 -4.37 15.47
N ILE A 95 -14.17 -3.88 15.14
CA ILE A 95 -12.95 -4.18 15.91
C ILE A 95 -13.04 -3.53 17.30
N ALA A 96 -13.47 -2.26 17.39
CA ALA A 96 -13.56 -1.55 18.66
C ALA A 96 -14.49 -2.23 19.68
N ILE A 97 -15.59 -2.86 19.22
CA ILE A 97 -16.58 -3.55 20.07
C ILE A 97 -16.38 -5.07 20.11
N ALA A 98 -15.37 -5.60 19.43
CA ALA A 98 -15.14 -7.05 19.36
C ALA A 98 -15.01 -7.67 20.76
N PRO A 99 -15.77 -8.75 21.07
CA PRO A 99 -15.66 -9.44 22.35
C PRO A 99 -14.34 -10.19 22.43
N THR A 100 -13.75 -10.27 23.61
CA THR A 100 -12.54 -11.05 23.86
C THR A 100 -12.85 -12.55 23.88
N TYR A 101 -11.78 -13.39 23.87
CA TYR A 101 -11.91 -14.84 23.95
C TYR A 101 -12.66 -15.29 25.20
N ASP A 102 -12.40 -14.67 26.36
CA ASP A 102 -13.06 -14.99 27.64
C ASP A 102 -14.57 -14.79 27.62
N VAL A 103 -15.05 -13.86 26.77
CA VAL A 103 -16.48 -13.52 26.65
C VAL A 103 -17.19 -14.38 25.60
N ALA A 104 -16.57 -14.59 24.44
CA ALA A 104 -17.22 -15.19 23.27
C ALA A 104 -16.42 -16.32 22.61
N GLY A 105 -15.31 -16.77 23.23
CA GLY A 105 -14.44 -17.75 22.63
C GLY A 105 -13.95 -17.31 21.24
N TYR A 106 -13.95 -18.22 20.27
CA TYR A 106 -13.59 -17.91 18.88
C TYR A 106 -14.57 -16.99 18.16
N GLY A 107 -15.72 -16.61 18.75
CA GLY A 107 -16.63 -15.62 18.20
C GLY A 107 -15.97 -14.25 18.06
N GLY A 108 -15.09 -13.85 19.00
CA GLY A 108 -14.29 -12.63 18.90
C GLY A 108 -13.34 -12.65 17.69
N VAL A 109 -12.68 -13.79 17.47
CA VAL A 109 -11.81 -14.01 16.30
C VAL A 109 -12.59 -13.88 14.99
N ALA A 110 -13.81 -14.45 14.93
CA ALA A 110 -14.68 -14.33 13.76
C ALA A 110 -15.07 -12.88 13.47
N VAL A 111 -15.33 -12.07 14.51
CA VAL A 111 -15.63 -10.63 14.37
C VAL A 111 -14.39 -9.90 13.83
N LEU A 112 -13.19 -10.16 14.34
CA LEU A 112 -11.95 -9.59 13.82
C LEU A 112 -11.74 -9.95 12.35
N MET A 113 -11.96 -11.22 11.99
CA MET A 113 -11.82 -11.70 10.61
C MET A 113 -12.81 -11.00 9.68
N LEU A 114 -14.09 -10.90 10.08
CA LEU A 114 -15.11 -10.18 9.31
C LEU A 114 -14.71 -8.70 9.10
N ALA A 115 -14.27 -8.04 10.15
CA ALA A 115 -13.82 -6.65 10.07
C ALA A 115 -12.65 -6.50 9.08
N ARG A 116 -11.67 -7.41 9.11
CA ARG A 116 -10.52 -7.40 8.18
C ARG A 116 -10.92 -7.68 6.73
N LEU A 117 -11.90 -8.56 6.50
CA LEU A 117 -12.47 -8.79 5.17
C LEU A 117 -13.12 -7.50 4.62
N LEU A 118 -13.90 -6.79 5.44
CA LEU A 118 -14.54 -5.52 5.05
C LEU A 118 -13.50 -4.42 4.78
N GLN A 119 -12.45 -4.30 5.60
CA GLN A 119 -11.34 -3.37 5.36
C GLN A 119 -10.60 -3.70 4.07
N GLY A 120 -10.30 -4.98 3.82
CA GLY A 120 -9.65 -5.42 2.60
C GLY A 120 -10.46 -5.09 1.34
N LEU A 121 -11.78 -5.28 1.38
CA LEU A 121 -12.69 -4.87 0.30
C LEU A 121 -12.59 -3.35 0.05
N SER A 122 -12.61 -2.53 1.11
CA SER A 122 -12.53 -1.08 1.02
C SER A 122 -11.24 -0.62 0.34
N VAL A 123 -10.08 -1.01 0.90
CA VAL A 123 -8.74 -0.58 0.44
C VAL A 123 -8.43 -1.04 -0.98
N GLY A 124 -9.01 -2.19 -1.41
CA GLY A 124 -8.74 -2.77 -2.73
C GLY A 124 -9.09 -1.86 -3.91
N GLY A 125 -10.14 -1.06 -3.79
CA GLY A 125 -10.58 -0.16 -4.86
C GLY A 125 -9.83 1.18 -4.91
N GLU A 126 -9.29 1.65 -3.80
CA GLU A 126 -8.77 3.03 -3.69
C GLU A 126 -7.32 3.19 -4.18
N TYR A 127 -6.44 2.19 -3.95
CA TYR A 127 -5.03 2.28 -4.35
C TYR A 127 -4.84 2.51 -5.86
N ALA A 128 -5.59 1.79 -6.69
CA ALA A 128 -5.48 1.91 -8.14
C ALA A 128 -5.86 3.30 -8.64
N ALA A 129 -6.94 3.86 -8.10
CA ALA A 129 -7.43 5.18 -8.47
C ALA A 129 -6.43 6.28 -8.05
N SER A 130 -5.89 6.21 -6.84
CA SER A 130 -4.92 7.16 -6.30
C SER A 130 -3.59 7.13 -7.06
N ALA A 131 -3.01 5.95 -7.29
CA ALA A 131 -1.75 5.79 -8.02
C ALA A 131 -1.86 6.29 -9.47
N THR A 132 -2.95 5.96 -10.14
CA THR A 132 -3.21 6.40 -11.52
C THR A 132 -3.43 7.92 -11.58
N TYR A 133 -4.23 8.46 -10.67
CA TYR A 133 -4.50 9.88 -10.60
C TYR A 133 -3.24 10.73 -10.41
N LEU A 134 -2.40 10.39 -9.43
CA LEU A 134 -1.15 11.12 -9.16
C LEU A 134 -0.20 11.10 -10.36
N THR A 135 -0.17 10.00 -11.12
CA THR A 135 0.68 9.85 -12.30
C THR A 135 0.13 10.63 -13.50
N GLU A 136 -1.19 10.53 -13.77
CA GLU A 136 -1.84 11.14 -14.92
C GLU A 136 -2.03 12.66 -14.76
N ALA A 137 -2.29 13.12 -13.53
CA ALA A 137 -2.48 14.54 -13.23
C ALA A 137 -1.17 15.35 -13.22
N SER A 138 -0.01 14.68 -13.41
CA SER A 138 1.31 15.30 -13.29
C SER A 138 2.00 15.41 -14.65
N ALA A 139 2.76 16.52 -14.81
CA ALA A 139 3.61 16.69 -16.00
C ALA A 139 4.65 15.56 -16.08
N PRO A 140 5.00 15.08 -17.30
CA PRO A 140 5.91 13.96 -17.50
C PRO A 140 7.23 14.07 -16.71
N GLU A 141 7.79 15.30 -16.63
CA GLU A 141 9.06 15.59 -15.96
C GLU A 141 8.97 15.56 -14.42
N LYS A 142 7.75 15.43 -13.85
CA LYS A 142 7.50 15.49 -12.39
C LYS A 142 6.68 14.30 -11.88
N ARG A 143 6.52 13.26 -12.69
CA ARG A 143 5.72 12.07 -12.33
C ARG A 143 6.30 11.33 -11.11
N GLY A 144 7.61 11.19 -11.03
CA GLY A 144 8.28 10.57 -9.89
C GLY A 144 8.06 11.34 -8.60
N PHE A 145 8.22 12.67 -8.64
CA PHE A 145 7.91 13.53 -7.50
C PHE A 145 6.45 13.39 -7.06
N ALA A 146 5.49 13.50 -7.99
CA ALA A 146 4.08 13.39 -7.66
C ALA A 146 3.69 12.00 -7.15
N SER A 147 4.23 10.95 -7.77
CA SER A 147 4.03 9.56 -7.35
C SER A 147 4.49 9.29 -5.92
N SER A 148 5.54 9.95 -5.45
CA SER A 148 6.08 9.78 -4.10
C SER A 148 5.06 10.12 -3.01
N PHE A 149 4.12 11.03 -3.29
CA PHE A 149 3.07 11.43 -2.34
C PHE A 149 2.07 10.29 -2.03
N GLN A 150 2.02 9.24 -2.84
CA GLN A 150 1.31 8.02 -2.50
C GLN A 150 1.85 7.42 -1.19
N TYR A 151 3.18 7.28 -1.07
CA TYR A 151 3.81 6.75 0.13
C TYR A 151 3.98 7.79 1.24
N VAL A 152 4.08 9.06 0.91
CA VAL A 152 4.03 10.15 1.92
C VAL A 152 2.72 10.08 2.71
N SER A 153 1.57 10.04 2.04
CA SER A 153 0.26 9.99 2.69
C SER A 153 0.01 8.65 3.42
N MET A 154 0.47 7.54 2.83
CA MET A 154 0.43 6.22 3.43
C MET A 154 1.22 6.15 4.74
N THR A 155 2.46 6.66 4.71
CA THR A 155 3.34 6.70 5.89
C THR A 155 2.85 7.72 6.92
N ALA A 156 2.25 8.83 6.49
CA ALA A 156 1.63 9.78 7.40
C ALA A 156 0.49 9.14 8.20
N GLY A 157 -0.37 8.34 7.56
CA GLY A 157 -1.40 7.56 8.25
C GLY A 157 -0.81 6.60 9.28
N GLN A 158 0.27 5.89 8.92
CA GLN A 158 0.99 5.00 9.84
C GLN A 158 1.62 5.76 11.01
N LEU A 159 2.22 6.92 10.76
CA LEU A 159 2.81 7.78 11.80
C LEU A 159 1.75 8.30 12.79
N VAL A 160 0.56 8.66 12.33
CA VAL A 160 -0.55 9.01 13.23
C VAL A 160 -0.92 7.84 14.13
N GLY A 161 -0.98 6.61 13.59
CA GLY A 161 -1.22 5.40 14.37
C GLY A 161 -0.13 5.12 15.41
N LEU A 162 1.14 5.19 15.03
CA LEU A 162 2.28 5.05 15.95
C LEU A 162 2.36 6.17 16.97
N GLY A 163 2.09 7.41 16.54
CA GLY A 163 2.04 8.56 17.45
C GLY A 163 0.97 8.39 18.53
N LEU A 164 -0.22 7.92 18.13
CA LEU A 164 -1.29 7.58 19.08
C LEU A 164 -0.87 6.44 20.01
N GLN A 165 -0.17 5.41 19.51
CA GLN A 165 0.39 4.35 20.36
C GLN A 165 1.34 4.92 21.42
N ILE A 166 2.28 5.79 21.02
CA ILE A 166 3.24 6.42 21.95
C ILE A 166 2.51 7.27 23.02
N VAL A 167 1.49 8.03 22.60
CA VAL A 167 0.68 8.83 23.54
C VAL A 167 -0.02 7.92 24.55
N LEU A 168 -0.63 6.83 24.11
CA LEU A 168 -1.30 5.89 24.98
C LEU A 168 -0.31 5.17 25.92
N GLN A 169 0.85 4.74 25.42
CA GLN A 169 1.92 4.12 26.23
C GLN A 169 2.43 5.03 27.35
N ARG A 170 2.45 6.34 27.13
CA ARG A 170 2.90 7.31 28.15
C ARG A 170 1.84 7.68 29.18
N ASN A 171 0.55 7.54 28.85
CA ASN A 171 -0.57 7.99 29.67
C ASN A 171 -1.39 6.85 30.28
N MET A 172 -1.16 5.61 29.86
CA MET A 172 -1.86 4.42 30.37
C MET A 172 -0.87 3.38 30.86
N SER A 173 -1.27 2.61 31.89
CA SER A 173 -0.49 1.44 32.29
C SER A 173 -0.52 0.34 31.21
N ASP A 174 0.49 -0.50 31.16
CA ASP A 174 0.56 -1.64 30.24
C ASP A 174 -0.67 -2.56 30.39
N ALA A 175 -1.09 -2.81 31.65
CA ALA A 175 -2.31 -3.58 31.95
C ALA A 175 -3.59 -2.94 31.38
N ALA A 176 -3.71 -1.61 31.44
CA ALA A 176 -4.85 -0.90 30.87
C ALA A 176 -4.84 -0.95 29.32
N LEU A 177 -3.66 -0.86 28.71
CA LEU A 177 -3.50 -1.01 27.26
C LEU A 177 -3.92 -2.40 26.78
N HIS A 178 -3.50 -3.47 27.48
CA HIS A 178 -3.88 -4.85 27.13
C HIS A 178 -5.36 -5.14 27.41
N SER A 179 -5.97 -4.55 28.44
CA SER A 179 -7.36 -4.84 28.80
C SER A 179 -8.38 -4.14 27.87
N TRP A 180 -8.24 -2.84 27.63
CA TRP A 180 -9.20 -2.05 26.86
C TRP A 180 -8.60 -0.93 26.00
N GLY A 181 -7.43 -0.39 26.37
CA GLY A 181 -6.82 0.78 25.74
C GLY A 181 -6.53 0.58 24.25
N TRP A 182 -6.29 -0.64 23.82
CA TRP A 182 -6.10 -1.01 22.42
C TRP A 182 -7.33 -0.73 21.53
N ARG A 183 -8.52 -0.53 22.11
CA ARG A 183 -9.73 -0.18 21.37
C ARG A 183 -9.79 1.29 20.94
N ILE A 184 -9.10 2.18 21.65
CA ILE A 184 -9.12 3.63 21.41
C ILE A 184 -8.76 3.98 19.95
N PRO A 185 -7.68 3.46 19.36
CA PRO A 185 -7.31 3.75 17.98
C PRO A 185 -8.38 3.40 16.95
N PHE A 186 -9.12 2.31 17.16
CA PHE A 186 -10.20 1.91 16.27
C PHE A 186 -11.42 2.84 16.38
N VAL A 187 -11.70 3.37 17.57
CA VAL A 187 -12.71 4.42 17.76
C VAL A 187 -12.28 5.70 17.03
N VAL A 188 -11.00 6.09 17.14
CA VAL A 188 -10.44 7.24 16.41
C VAL A 188 -10.54 7.02 14.90
N GLY A 189 -10.24 5.82 14.41
CA GLY A 189 -10.40 5.44 13.00
C GLY A 189 -11.84 5.55 12.52
N ALA A 190 -12.79 5.04 13.31
CA ALA A 190 -14.22 5.13 13.01
C ALA A 190 -14.70 6.59 12.93
N LEU A 191 -14.25 7.45 13.85
CA LEU A 191 -14.56 8.89 13.83
C LEU A 191 -13.93 9.57 12.61
N GLY A 192 -12.67 9.26 12.28
CA GLY A 192 -11.99 9.75 11.08
C GLY A 192 -12.73 9.36 9.80
N ALA A 193 -13.16 8.09 9.69
CA ALA A 193 -13.95 7.61 8.57
C ALA A 193 -15.32 8.28 8.48
N ALA A 194 -15.98 8.55 9.62
CA ALA A 194 -17.25 9.29 9.65
C ALA A 194 -17.09 10.73 9.15
N ILE A 195 -15.99 11.42 9.50
CA ILE A 195 -15.67 12.75 8.99
C ILE A 195 -15.46 12.70 7.46
N VAL A 196 -14.68 11.74 6.97
CA VAL A 196 -14.45 11.57 5.52
C VAL A 196 -15.76 11.25 4.79
N PHE A 197 -16.63 10.40 5.38
CA PHE A 197 -17.95 10.12 4.84
C PHE A 197 -18.80 11.39 4.68
N TYR A 198 -18.82 12.23 5.72
CA TYR A 198 -19.56 13.51 5.68
C TYR A 198 -19.02 14.45 4.59
N LEU A 199 -17.69 14.57 4.48
CA LEU A 199 -17.03 15.38 3.45
C LEU A 199 -17.33 14.85 2.04
N ARG A 200 -17.28 13.51 1.83
CA ARG A 200 -17.54 12.89 0.52
C ARG A 200 -19.02 12.95 0.13
N ARG A 201 -19.95 12.96 1.09
CA ARG A 201 -21.39 13.10 0.82
C ARG A 201 -21.72 14.42 0.10
N SER A 202 -20.98 15.49 0.39
CA SER A 202 -21.13 16.82 -0.23
C SER A 202 -20.42 16.97 -1.58
N MET A 203 -19.60 15.99 -2.02
CA MET A 203 -18.93 16.05 -3.32
C MET A 203 -19.95 15.88 -4.47
N LEU A 204 -19.79 16.70 -5.51
CA LEU A 204 -20.47 16.51 -6.78
C LEU A 204 -19.82 15.35 -7.54
N GLU A 205 -20.60 14.66 -8.37
CA GLU A 205 -20.07 13.66 -9.29
C GLU A 205 -19.05 14.32 -10.24
N THR A 206 -18.02 13.60 -10.68
CA THR A 206 -17.00 14.14 -11.57
C THR A 206 -17.59 14.46 -12.95
N GLU A 207 -17.27 15.65 -13.50
CA GLU A 207 -17.72 16.09 -14.86
C GLU A 207 -17.32 15.05 -15.91
N VAL A 208 -16.14 14.44 -15.79
CA VAL A 208 -15.64 13.37 -16.66
C VAL A 208 -16.56 12.14 -16.70
N TYR A 209 -17.20 11.80 -15.59
CA TYR A 209 -18.16 10.69 -15.55
C TYR A 209 -19.51 11.11 -16.16
N ALA A 210 -19.94 12.34 -15.93
CA ALA A 210 -21.18 12.88 -16.47
C ALA A 210 -21.15 13.05 -18.00
N GLU A 211 -19.97 13.36 -18.56
CA GLU A 211 -19.74 13.54 -20.00
C GLU A 211 -19.45 12.23 -20.74
N SER A 212 -18.92 11.20 -20.06
CA SER A 212 -18.68 9.89 -20.66
C SER A 212 -20.00 9.11 -20.83
N GLY A 213 -20.61 9.24 -22.00
CA GLY A 213 -21.82 8.50 -22.35
C GLY A 213 -21.65 6.98 -22.19
N ALA A 214 -22.72 6.28 -21.82
CA ALA A 214 -22.75 4.84 -21.54
C ALA A 214 -22.23 3.93 -22.67
N ALA A 215 -22.21 4.43 -23.91
CA ALA A 215 -21.81 3.68 -25.11
C ALA A 215 -20.29 3.43 -25.25
N GLU A 216 -19.44 4.23 -24.58
CA GLU A 216 -17.97 4.07 -24.66
C GLU A 216 -17.40 3.10 -23.61
N GLN A 217 -18.25 2.53 -22.75
CA GLN A 217 -17.84 1.72 -21.59
C GLN A 217 -17.86 0.20 -21.83
N GLU A 218 -18.43 -0.27 -22.95
CA GLU A 218 -18.38 -1.69 -23.30
C GLU A 218 -16.95 -2.12 -23.66
N GLY A 219 -16.32 -2.84 -22.71
CA GLY A 219 -14.98 -3.42 -22.87
C GLY A 219 -13.89 -2.81 -22.00
N ARG A 220 -14.07 -1.62 -21.41
CA ARG A 220 -13.09 -1.03 -20.49
C ARG A 220 -13.01 -1.80 -19.17
N GLY A 221 -11.80 -2.08 -18.68
CA GLY A 221 -11.57 -2.69 -17.35
C GLY A 221 -12.08 -4.13 -17.19
N THR A 222 -12.15 -4.93 -18.27
CA THR A 222 -12.55 -6.33 -18.18
C THR A 222 -11.36 -7.25 -17.92
N LEU A 223 -11.56 -8.32 -17.14
CA LEU A 223 -10.53 -9.34 -16.91
C LEU A 223 -10.05 -9.99 -18.21
N LYS A 224 -10.88 -10.04 -19.24
CA LYS A 224 -10.51 -10.54 -20.58
C LYS A 224 -9.43 -9.67 -21.24
N VAL A 225 -9.56 -8.35 -21.14
CA VAL A 225 -8.55 -7.40 -21.66
C VAL A 225 -7.28 -7.48 -20.81
N LEU A 226 -7.39 -7.61 -19.49
CA LEU A 226 -6.22 -7.81 -18.63
C LEU A 226 -5.45 -9.08 -19.00
N TRP A 227 -6.13 -10.16 -19.34
CA TRP A 227 -5.49 -11.40 -19.77
C TRP A 227 -4.68 -11.25 -21.08
N GLN A 228 -5.07 -10.33 -21.95
CA GLN A 228 -4.27 -9.97 -23.13
C GLN A 228 -2.96 -9.27 -22.76
N HIS A 229 -2.93 -8.56 -21.60
CA HIS A 229 -1.77 -7.89 -21.01
C HIS A 229 -1.16 -8.67 -19.84
N ARG A 230 -1.28 -10.00 -19.85
CA ARG A 230 -0.78 -10.86 -18.76
C ARG A 230 0.72 -10.72 -18.49
N ARG A 231 1.50 -10.39 -19.53
CA ARG A 231 2.96 -10.18 -19.40
C ARG A 231 3.26 -8.95 -18.54
N GLU A 232 2.59 -7.84 -18.81
CA GLU A 232 2.69 -6.61 -18.06
C GLU A 232 2.18 -6.79 -16.62
N ALA A 233 1.07 -7.52 -16.45
CA ALA A 233 0.52 -7.85 -15.14
C ALA A 233 1.50 -8.69 -14.30
N PHE A 234 2.10 -9.73 -14.90
CA PHE A 234 3.11 -10.54 -14.24
C PHE A 234 4.39 -9.74 -13.91
N LEU A 235 4.81 -8.85 -14.82
CA LEU A 235 5.94 -7.95 -14.59
C LEU A 235 5.67 -7.05 -13.36
N VAL A 236 4.47 -6.48 -13.24
CA VAL A 236 4.07 -5.66 -12.08
C VAL A 236 4.04 -6.49 -10.79
N MET A 237 3.59 -7.75 -10.83
CA MET A 237 3.64 -8.63 -9.66
C MET A 237 5.08 -8.91 -9.21
N ALA A 238 5.95 -9.29 -10.14
CA ALA A 238 7.33 -9.63 -9.84
C ALA A 238 8.16 -8.41 -9.38
N LEU A 239 7.93 -7.25 -10.00
CA LEU A 239 8.51 -5.97 -9.60
C LEU A 239 8.04 -5.55 -8.19
N THR A 240 6.80 -5.88 -7.82
CA THR A 240 6.19 -5.50 -6.53
C THR A 240 6.68 -6.40 -5.39
N MET A 241 6.97 -7.66 -5.66
CA MET A 241 7.27 -8.70 -4.65
C MET A 241 8.35 -8.26 -3.65
N GLY A 242 9.58 -7.99 -4.11
CA GLY A 242 10.69 -7.61 -3.24
C GLY A 242 10.45 -6.26 -2.53
N GLY A 243 9.89 -5.29 -3.27
CA GLY A 243 9.62 -3.96 -2.74
C GLY A 243 8.59 -3.97 -1.61
N THR A 244 7.53 -4.76 -1.75
CA THR A 244 6.47 -4.82 -0.76
C THR A 244 6.86 -5.62 0.48
N VAL A 245 7.59 -6.74 0.32
CA VAL A 245 8.13 -7.49 1.46
C VAL A 245 9.10 -6.63 2.28
N ALA A 246 10.05 -5.97 1.61
CA ALA A 246 11.00 -5.08 2.29
C ALA A 246 10.29 -3.91 2.98
N TYR A 247 9.29 -3.29 2.33
CA TYR A 247 8.49 -2.21 2.93
C TYR A 247 7.82 -2.67 4.22
N TYR A 248 7.05 -3.76 4.22
CA TYR A 248 6.37 -4.25 5.44
C TYR A 248 7.35 -4.72 6.51
N THR A 249 8.51 -5.28 6.14
CA THR A 249 9.55 -5.67 7.08
C THR A 249 10.07 -4.48 7.87
N TYR A 250 10.41 -3.38 7.19
CA TYR A 250 11.06 -2.22 7.82
C TYR A 250 10.09 -1.11 8.26
N THR A 251 8.81 -1.21 7.95
CA THR A 251 7.82 -0.23 8.41
C THR A 251 6.86 -0.80 9.44
N THR A 252 6.26 -1.96 9.20
CA THR A 252 5.21 -2.51 10.05
C THR A 252 5.76 -3.55 11.04
N TYR A 253 6.66 -4.43 10.58
CA TYR A 253 7.25 -5.46 11.43
C TYR A 253 8.38 -4.93 12.33
N LEU A 254 9.04 -3.83 11.97
CA LEU A 254 10.22 -3.29 12.69
C LEU A 254 9.97 -3.13 14.20
N THR A 255 8.87 -2.50 14.59
CA THR A 255 8.54 -2.29 16.03
C THR A 255 8.44 -3.61 16.79
N LYS A 256 7.81 -4.61 16.18
CA LYS A 256 7.67 -5.95 16.76
C LYS A 256 9.03 -6.66 16.84
N PHE A 257 9.83 -6.52 15.79
CA PHE A 257 11.18 -7.10 15.75
C PHE A 257 12.07 -6.54 16.86
N LEU A 258 12.11 -5.21 17.01
CA LEU A 258 12.89 -4.55 18.05
C LEU A 258 12.44 -4.97 19.47
N SER A 259 11.12 -5.08 19.70
CA SER A 259 10.63 -5.46 21.04
C SER A 259 10.72 -6.96 21.30
N LYS A 260 10.47 -7.83 20.34
CA LYS A 260 10.39 -9.28 20.55
C LYS A 260 11.67 -10.05 20.21
N SER A 261 12.57 -9.48 19.39
CA SER A 261 13.78 -10.15 18.93
C SER A 261 15.06 -9.46 19.43
N ALA A 262 15.10 -8.12 19.48
CA ALA A 262 16.20 -7.37 20.06
C ALA A 262 16.04 -7.13 21.57
N GLY A 263 14.88 -7.45 22.16
CA GLY A 263 14.63 -7.27 23.61
C GLY A 263 14.47 -5.82 24.04
N MET A 264 14.25 -4.90 23.08
CA MET A 264 14.06 -3.48 23.36
C MET A 264 12.70 -3.22 24.03
N ASP A 265 12.66 -2.29 24.97
CA ASP A 265 11.42 -1.82 25.57
C ASP A 265 10.42 -1.35 24.48
N LYS A 266 9.12 -1.69 24.66
CA LYS A 266 8.05 -1.41 23.68
C LYS A 266 7.95 0.08 23.34
N SER A 267 8.11 0.97 24.32
CA SER A 267 8.05 2.43 24.12
C SER A 267 9.24 2.91 23.28
N THR A 268 10.44 2.43 23.59
CA THR A 268 11.66 2.76 22.84
C THR A 268 11.59 2.22 21.40
N ALA A 269 11.13 0.97 21.22
CA ALA A 269 10.93 0.38 19.90
C ALA A 269 9.93 1.16 19.04
N SER A 270 8.81 1.62 19.65
CA SER A 270 7.82 2.48 18.97
C SER A 270 8.41 3.83 18.58
N LEU A 271 9.23 4.42 19.47
CA LEU A 271 9.88 5.71 19.19
C LEU A 271 10.92 5.60 18.06
N VAL A 272 11.76 4.53 18.06
CA VAL A 272 12.68 4.25 16.95
C VAL A 272 11.94 4.14 15.65
N SER A 273 10.86 3.36 15.61
CA SER A 273 10.05 3.16 14.41
C SER A 273 9.38 4.46 13.95
N PHE A 274 8.87 5.27 14.89
CA PHE A 274 8.29 6.57 14.58
C PHE A 274 9.31 7.53 13.94
N CYS A 275 10.48 7.68 14.56
CA CYS A 275 11.54 8.56 14.03
C CYS A 275 12.03 8.08 12.67
N ALA A 276 12.23 6.77 12.51
CA ALA A 276 12.67 6.17 11.25
C ALA A 276 11.65 6.40 10.12
N LEU A 277 10.36 6.17 10.38
CA LEU A 277 9.28 6.39 9.42
C LEU A 277 9.07 7.87 9.10
N PHE A 278 9.26 8.77 10.08
CA PHE A 278 9.18 10.21 9.83
C PHE A 278 10.25 10.67 8.82
N VAL A 279 11.49 10.26 9.03
CA VAL A 279 12.59 10.54 8.08
C VAL A 279 12.31 9.89 6.73
N PHE A 280 11.87 8.62 6.72
CA PHE A 280 11.48 7.91 5.50
C PHE A 280 10.42 8.66 4.69
N MET A 281 9.39 9.19 5.35
CA MET A 281 8.34 10.00 4.72
C MET A 281 8.93 11.27 4.08
N CYS A 282 9.84 11.96 4.77
CA CYS A 282 10.48 13.18 4.27
C CYS A 282 11.41 12.92 3.07
N VAL A 283 12.04 11.76 3.00
CA VAL A 283 12.96 11.38 1.92
C VAL A 283 12.21 10.95 0.65
N GLN A 284 10.96 10.50 0.73
CA GLN A 284 10.16 10.05 -0.43
C GLN A 284 10.13 11.07 -1.59
N PRO A 285 9.77 12.35 -1.38
CA PRO A 285 9.74 13.33 -2.47
C PRO A 285 11.12 13.60 -3.06
N LEU A 286 12.19 13.55 -2.26
CA LEU A 286 13.56 13.73 -2.73
C LEU A 286 13.98 12.61 -3.68
N ALA A 287 13.68 11.36 -3.33
CA ALA A 287 13.94 10.21 -4.21
C ALA A 287 13.06 10.25 -5.47
N GLY A 288 11.80 10.69 -5.37
CA GLY A 288 10.94 10.93 -6.52
C GLY A 288 11.51 11.96 -7.49
N MET A 289 12.00 13.11 -6.97
CA MET A 289 12.70 14.12 -7.79
C MET A 289 14.01 13.58 -8.41
N LEU A 290 14.76 12.77 -7.66
CA LEU A 290 15.98 12.15 -8.18
C LEU A 290 15.63 11.25 -9.37
N SER A 291 14.59 10.44 -9.26
CA SER A 291 14.10 9.56 -10.32
C SER A 291 13.66 10.36 -11.58
N ASP A 292 13.11 11.55 -11.42
CA ASP A 292 12.76 12.43 -12.55
C ASP A 292 14.01 12.92 -13.31
N ARG A 293 15.21 12.90 -12.68
CA ARG A 293 16.48 13.28 -13.31
C ARG A 293 17.23 12.10 -13.89
N ILE A 294 17.41 11.02 -13.12
CA ILE A 294 18.28 9.88 -13.49
C ILE A 294 17.54 8.71 -14.15
N GLY A 295 16.20 8.72 -14.13
CA GLY A 295 15.36 7.61 -14.61
C GLY A 295 14.79 6.75 -13.48
N ARG A 296 13.84 5.87 -13.82
CA ARG A 296 13.16 4.96 -12.88
C ARG A 296 14.04 3.74 -12.57
N ARG A 297 14.58 3.16 -13.64
CA ARG A 297 15.33 1.90 -13.57
C ARG A 297 16.55 1.96 -12.65
N PRO A 298 17.42 2.99 -12.67
CA PRO A 298 18.56 3.07 -11.76
C PRO A 298 18.16 3.04 -10.29
N LEU A 299 17.07 3.73 -9.92
CA LEU A 299 16.59 3.79 -8.55
C LEU A 299 16.05 2.43 -8.09
N LEU A 300 15.30 1.73 -8.94
CA LEU A 300 14.80 0.37 -8.66
C LEU A 300 15.95 -0.64 -8.52
N ILE A 301 16.99 -0.54 -9.35
CA ILE A 301 18.17 -1.41 -9.25
C ILE A 301 18.91 -1.12 -7.94
N THR A 302 19.12 0.15 -7.58
CA THR A 302 19.78 0.51 -6.31
C THR A 302 19.02 -0.05 -5.12
N PHE A 303 17.68 0.07 -5.11
CA PHE A 303 16.82 -0.57 -4.11
C PHE A 303 17.06 -2.09 -4.05
N ALA A 304 16.97 -2.77 -5.19
CA ALA A 304 17.01 -4.23 -5.22
C ALA A 304 18.38 -4.79 -4.86
N VAL A 305 19.46 -4.17 -5.33
CA VAL A 305 20.82 -4.51 -4.93
C VAL A 305 21.00 -4.28 -3.42
N GLY A 306 20.64 -3.09 -2.93
CA GLY A 306 20.73 -2.78 -1.50
C GLY A 306 19.92 -3.77 -0.65
N SER A 307 18.65 -4.05 -1.00
CA SER A 307 17.82 -4.99 -0.26
C SER A 307 18.35 -6.43 -0.34
N THR A 308 18.89 -6.88 -1.47
CA THR A 308 19.45 -8.23 -1.60
C THR A 308 20.65 -8.44 -0.70
N PHE A 309 21.58 -7.50 -0.67
CA PHE A 309 22.86 -7.69 0.02
C PHE A 309 22.87 -7.14 1.45
N LEU A 310 22.08 -6.11 1.77
CA LEU A 310 22.12 -5.46 3.07
C LEU A 310 21.02 -5.96 4.03
N THR A 311 19.96 -6.63 3.56
CA THR A 311 18.89 -7.09 4.46
C THR A 311 19.41 -8.03 5.54
N VAL A 312 20.17 -9.06 5.17
CA VAL A 312 20.68 -10.04 6.15
C VAL A 312 21.61 -9.37 7.19
N PRO A 313 22.65 -8.60 6.79
CA PRO A 313 23.49 -7.87 7.74
C PRO A 313 22.68 -6.91 8.64
N ILE A 314 21.81 -6.09 8.05
CA ILE A 314 21.02 -5.11 8.81
C ILE A 314 20.13 -5.80 9.84
N MET A 315 19.38 -6.83 9.46
CA MET A 315 18.48 -7.55 10.38
C MET A 315 19.27 -8.27 11.48
N THR A 316 20.43 -8.83 11.14
CA THR A 316 21.32 -9.46 12.13
C THR A 316 21.87 -8.44 13.13
N MET A 317 22.29 -7.26 12.66
CA MET A 317 22.76 -6.18 13.53
C MET A 317 21.62 -5.59 14.37
N LEU A 318 20.42 -5.40 13.78
CA LEU A 318 19.22 -4.93 14.50
C LEU A 318 18.82 -5.87 15.64
N LYS A 319 19.03 -7.17 15.51
CA LYS A 319 18.75 -8.14 16.55
C LYS A 319 19.60 -7.91 17.82
N HIS A 320 20.77 -7.30 17.67
CA HIS A 320 21.69 -6.97 18.76
C HIS A 320 21.67 -5.48 19.12
N ALA A 321 20.80 -4.68 18.49
CA ALA A 321 20.65 -3.26 18.76
C ALA A 321 19.60 -3.03 19.86
N ASP A 322 20.03 -3.10 21.11
CA ASP A 322 19.19 -2.94 22.32
C ASP A 322 18.96 -1.48 22.72
N THR A 323 19.66 -0.53 22.06
CA THR A 323 19.60 0.90 22.36
C THR A 323 19.07 1.71 21.18
N PHE A 324 18.55 2.91 21.48
CA PHE A 324 17.85 3.77 20.50
C PHE A 324 18.70 4.14 19.28
N TRP A 325 19.91 4.65 19.45
CA TRP A 325 20.70 5.21 18.35
C TRP A 325 21.19 4.18 17.33
N PRO A 326 21.76 3.03 17.72
CA PRO A 326 22.14 1.98 16.77
C PRO A 326 20.93 1.43 16.03
N ALA A 327 19.81 1.18 16.72
CA ALA A 327 18.58 0.70 16.09
C ALA A 327 18.03 1.71 15.09
N LEU A 328 17.99 3.00 15.45
CA LEU A 328 17.55 4.07 14.53
C LEU A 328 18.45 4.16 13.30
N GLY A 329 19.78 4.13 13.47
CA GLY A 329 20.72 4.22 12.36
C GLY A 329 20.55 3.07 11.37
N LEU A 330 20.40 1.83 11.85
CA LEU A 330 20.17 0.65 11.02
C LEU A 330 18.80 0.68 10.32
N ALA A 331 17.75 1.11 11.04
CA ALA A 331 16.43 1.27 10.48
C ALA A 331 16.41 2.33 9.36
N LEU A 332 17.08 3.47 9.57
CA LEU A 332 17.20 4.52 8.57
C LEU A 332 17.95 4.03 7.33
N LEU A 333 19.05 3.29 7.51
CA LEU A 333 19.80 2.70 6.39
C LEU A 333 18.90 1.79 5.54
N ALA A 334 18.14 0.91 6.18
CA ALA A 334 17.20 0.02 5.49
C ALA A 334 16.10 0.81 4.75
N LEU A 335 15.50 1.79 5.41
CA LEU A 335 14.40 2.58 4.84
C LEU A 335 14.86 3.50 3.70
N VAL A 336 16.09 4.04 3.75
CA VAL A 336 16.68 4.77 2.61
C VAL A 336 16.82 3.87 1.39
N VAL A 337 17.24 2.62 1.58
CA VAL A 337 17.29 1.63 0.48
C VAL A 337 15.88 1.38 -0.07
N VAL A 338 14.90 1.15 0.80
CA VAL A 338 13.50 0.90 0.41
C VAL A 338 12.87 2.09 -0.31
N THR A 339 13.29 3.32 -0.01
CA THR A 339 12.81 4.54 -0.67
C THR A 339 13.03 4.50 -2.19
N GLY A 340 14.10 3.84 -2.67
CA GLY A 340 14.36 3.66 -4.10
C GLY A 340 13.22 2.95 -4.85
N TYR A 341 12.46 2.11 -4.18
CA TYR A 341 11.25 1.47 -4.72
C TYR A 341 9.99 2.29 -4.41
N THR A 342 9.77 2.66 -3.16
CA THR A 342 8.49 3.21 -2.70
C THR A 342 8.16 4.56 -3.34
N SER A 343 9.15 5.42 -3.57
CA SER A 343 8.94 6.75 -4.15
C SER A 343 8.37 6.73 -5.57
N ILE A 344 8.64 5.69 -6.35
CA ILE A 344 8.34 5.65 -7.79
C ILE A 344 7.51 4.45 -8.25
N ASN A 345 7.23 3.48 -7.36
CA ASN A 345 6.57 2.26 -7.80
C ASN A 345 5.17 2.50 -8.39
N ALA A 346 4.45 3.54 -7.94
CA ALA A 346 3.12 3.86 -8.46
C ALA A 346 3.20 4.35 -9.91
N CYS A 347 4.12 5.29 -10.24
CA CYS A 347 4.28 5.76 -11.62
C CYS A 347 4.83 4.67 -12.55
N VAL A 348 5.81 3.89 -12.12
CA VAL A 348 6.36 2.79 -12.93
C VAL A 348 5.28 1.79 -13.32
N LYS A 349 4.42 1.42 -12.38
CA LYS A 349 3.29 0.52 -12.67
C LYS A 349 2.30 1.14 -13.64
N ALA A 350 1.99 2.43 -13.49
CA ALA A 350 1.08 3.13 -14.39
C ALA A 350 1.67 3.30 -15.80
N GLU A 351 2.98 3.49 -15.91
CA GLU A 351 3.72 3.61 -17.18
C GLU A 351 3.77 2.29 -17.97
N LEU A 352 3.54 1.13 -17.32
CA LEU A 352 3.55 -0.20 -17.97
C LEU A 352 2.23 -0.56 -18.65
N PHE A 353 1.10 0.08 -18.32
CA PHE A 353 -0.20 -0.26 -18.88
C PHE A 353 -0.78 0.83 -19.80
N PRO A 354 -1.44 0.44 -20.91
CA PRO A 354 -2.19 1.38 -21.73
C PRO A 354 -3.39 1.95 -20.96
N THR A 355 -3.83 3.15 -21.35
CA THR A 355 -4.82 3.95 -20.61
C THR A 355 -6.15 3.23 -20.39
N ASN A 356 -6.62 2.43 -21.36
CA ASN A 356 -7.89 1.71 -21.30
C ASN A 356 -7.96 0.60 -20.26
N ILE A 357 -6.81 0.14 -19.74
CA ILE A 357 -6.72 -0.94 -18.75
C ILE A 357 -5.82 -0.58 -17.57
N ARG A 358 -5.26 0.62 -17.54
CA ARG A 358 -4.24 1.04 -16.57
C ARG A 358 -4.71 0.88 -15.13
N ALA A 359 -5.90 1.38 -14.80
CA ALA A 359 -6.41 1.29 -13.42
C ALA A 359 -6.59 -0.15 -12.96
N LEU A 360 -7.22 -1.01 -13.78
CA LEU A 360 -7.39 -2.42 -13.46
C LEU A 360 -6.06 -3.17 -13.45
N GLY A 361 -5.19 -2.92 -14.44
CA GLY A 361 -3.88 -3.58 -14.57
C GLY A 361 -2.97 -3.27 -13.38
N VAL A 362 -2.84 -2.00 -13.02
CA VAL A 362 -2.07 -1.56 -11.84
C VAL A 362 -2.71 -2.11 -10.56
N GLY A 363 -4.01 -1.89 -10.39
CA GLY A 363 -4.71 -2.22 -9.14
C GLY A 363 -4.72 -3.72 -8.85
N LEU A 364 -5.15 -4.54 -9.80
CA LEU A 364 -5.27 -5.98 -9.58
C LEU A 364 -3.91 -6.66 -9.45
N SER A 365 -2.94 -6.32 -10.31
CA SER A 365 -1.60 -6.92 -10.24
C SER A 365 -0.88 -6.54 -8.95
N TYR A 366 -0.99 -5.27 -8.52
CA TYR A 366 -0.46 -4.83 -7.24
C TYR A 366 -1.17 -5.51 -6.07
N ALA A 367 -2.51 -5.59 -6.08
CA ALA A 367 -3.27 -6.19 -5.00
C ALA A 367 -2.93 -7.66 -4.80
N VAL A 368 -2.76 -8.44 -5.89
CA VAL A 368 -2.35 -9.84 -5.83
C VAL A 368 -0.94 -9.97 -5.26
N ALA A 369 0.03 -9.22 -5.77
CA ALA A 369 1.41 -9.27 -5.28
C ALA A 369 1.49 -8.82 -3.81
N ASN A 370 0.76 -7.77 -3.45
CA ASN A 370 0.74 -7.25 -2.10
C ASN A 370 0.04 -8.20 -1.12
N ALA A 371 -0.99 -8.92 -1.55
CA ALA A 371 -1.65 -9.95 -0.74
C ALA A 371 -0.70 -11.11 -0.45
N LEU A 372 -0.01 -11.61 -1.48
CA LEU A 372 0.86 -12.78 -1.37
C LEU A 372 2.16 -12.49 -0.60
N PHE A 373 2.74 -11.34 -0.78
CA PHE A 373 4.08 -11.02 -0.25
C PHE A 373 4.07 -9.96 0.85
N GLY A 374 3.27 -8.90 0.71
CA GLY A 374 3.22 -7.82 1.70
C GLY A 374 2.38 -8.20 2.91
N GLY A 375 1.14 -8.63 2.68
CA GLY A 375 0.20 -8.99 3.73
C GLY A 375 0.63 -10.17 4.57
N THR A 376 1.40 -11.10 3.99
CA THR A 376 1.92 -12.27 4.69
C THR A 376 3.28 -12.02 5.36
N ALA A 377 3.96 -10.90 5.07
CA ALA A 377 5.34 -10.67 5.52
C ALA A 377 5.50 -10.81 7.05
N GLU A 378 4.61 -10.21 7.83
CA GLU A 378 4.66 -10.30 9.29
C GLU A 378 4.32 -11.71 9.80
N TYR A 379 3.33 -12.37 9.21
CA TYR A 379 3.00 -13.75 9.53
C TYR A 379 4.21 -14.66 9.29
N VAL A 380 4.83 -14.55 8.12
CA VAL A 380 6.02 -15.34 7.74
C VAL A 380 7.18 -15.06 8.69
N ALA A 381 7.42 -13.78 9.06
CA ALA A 381 8.46 -13.41 10.00
C ALA A 381 8.26 -14.07 11.37
N LEU A 382 7.03 -14.01 11.90
CA LEU A 382 6.68 -14.62 13.19
C LEU A 382 6.67 -16.13 13.13
N TRP A 383 6.32 -16.72 11.99
CA TRP A 383 6.39 -18.16 11.76
C TRP A 383 7.84 -18.66 11.85
N PHE A 384 8.78 -18.00 11.15
CA PHE A 384 10.21 -18.32 11.26
C PHE A 384 10.72 -18.16 12.69
N LYS A 385 10.29 -17.12 13.40
CA LYS A 385 10.65 -16.88 14.79
C LYS A 385 10.15 -17.99 15.69
N ASN A 386 8.88 -18.38 15.56
CA ASN A 386 8.27 -19.45 16.37
C ASN A 386 8.91 -20.83 16.08
N ALA A 387 9.38 -21.05 14.84
CA ALA A 387 10.12 -22.23 14.44
C ALA A 387 11.61 -22.24 14.89
N GLY A 388 12.08 -21.19 15.59
CA GLY A 388 13.48 -21.08 16.02
C GLY A 388 14.48 -20.75 14.88
N ALA A 389 13.98 -20.42 13.69
CA ALA A 389 14.77 -20.18 12.48
C ALA A 389 14.63 -18.73 11.96
N GLU A 390 14.64 -17.75 12.86
CA GLU A 390 14.35 -16.34 12.57
C GLU A 390 15.19 -15.76 11.42
N SER A 391 16.46 -16.15 11.29
CA SER A 391 17.33 -15.74 10.16
C SER A 391 16.81 -16.19 8.78
N GLY A 392 15.99 -17.24 8.73
CA GLY A 392 15.33 -17.68 7.50
C GLY A 392 14.45 -16.59 6.88
N PHE A 393 13.80 -15.78 7.73
CA PHE A 393 13.04 -14.63 7.26
C PHE A 393 13.92 -13.57 6.59
N TYR A 394 15.13 -13.32 7.08
CA TYR A 394 16.03 -12.34 6.46
C TYR A 394 16.43 -12.77 5.04
N TRP A 395 16.71 -14.07 4.87
CA TRP A 395 17.00 -14.66 3.56
C TRP A 395 15.77 -14.67 2.64
N TYR A 396 14.57 -14.87 3.19
CA TYR A 396 13.32 -14.76 2.43
C TYR A 396 13.16 -13.35 1.84
N VAL A 397 13.35 -12.28 2.64
CA VAL A 397 13.27 -10.89 2.18
C VAL A 397 14.33 -10.61 1.12
N ALA A 398 15.58 -11.00 1.36
CA ALA A 398 16.70 -10.85 0.41
C ALA A 398 16.43 -11.61 -0.90
N GLY A 399 15.88 -12.83 -0.83
CA GLY A 399 15.52 -13.63 -2.00
C GLY A 399 14.41 -12.99 -2.84
N CYS A 400 13.36 -12.46 -2.20
CA CYS A 400 12.32 -11.70 -2.89
C CYS A 400 12.89 -10.45 -3.59
N ALA A 401 13.83 -9.74 -2.95
CA ALA A 401 14.51 -8.59 -3.55
C ALA A 401 15.37 -9.01 -4.74
N ALA A 402 16.09 -10.14 -4.66
CA ALA A 402 16.89 -10.69 -5.75
C ALA A 402 16.04 -11.05 -6.98
N VAL A 403 14.87 -11.63 -6.80
CA VAL A 403 13.93 -11.89 -7.91
C VAL A 403 13.47 -10.57 -8.55
N SER A 404 13.13 -9.56 -7.75
CA SER A 404 12.79 -8.23 -8.27
C SER A 404 13.98 -7.58 -8.98
N LEU A 405 15.23 -7.80 -8.54
CA LEU A 405 16.44 -7.31 -9.19
C LEU A 405 16.56 -7.86 -10.63
N ILE A 406 16.32 -9.16 -10.83
CA ILE A 406 16.34 -9.78 -12.17
C ILE A 406 15.32 -9.08 -13.09
N VAL A 407 14.13 -8.78 -12.57
CA VAL A 407 13.08 -8.07 -13.32
C VAL A 407 13.52 -6.64 -13.68
N TYR A 408 14.08 -5.90 -12.74
CA TYR A 408 14.54 -4.52 -13.00
C TYR A 408 15.72 -4.46 -13.98
N LEU A 409 16.60 -5.45 -13.97
CA LEU A 409 17.69 -5.56 -14.94
C LEU A 409 17.18 -5.83 -16.36
N SER A 410 16.10 -6.61 -16.49
CA SER A 410 15.47 -6.94 -17.78
C SER A 410 14.50 -5.87 -18.30
N MET A 411 14.02 -4.97 -17.42
CA MET A 411 13.03 -3.95 -17.73
C MET A 411 13.65 -2.79 -18.52
N ARG A 412 12.89 -2.22 -19.46
CA ARG A 412 13.27 -0.98 -20.14
C ARG A 412 13.03 0.22 -19.21
N GLU A 413 13.74 1.32 -19.47
CA GLU A 413 13.46 2.59 -18.80
C GLU A 413 12.05 3.07 -19.17
N THR A 414 11.30 3.56 -18.19
CA THR A 414 9.90 3.98 -18.38
C THR A 414 9.71 5.50 -18.29
N ARG A 415 10.72 6.26 -17.89
CA ARG A 415 10.64 7.70 -17.65
C ARG A 415 10.05 8.48 -18.83
N ASP A 416 10.50 8.16 -20.06
CA ASP A 416 10.17 8.92 -21.26
C ASP A 416 8.94 8.36 -22.00
N ILE A 417 8.19 7.44 -21.37
CA ILE A 417 6.98 6.87 -21.98
C ILE A 417 5.88 7.93 -22.03
N ASP A 418 5.41 8.22 -23.24
CA ASP A 418 4.21 9.02 -23.45
C ASP A 418 2.97 8.19 -23.14
N LEU A 419 2.31 8.51 -22.02
CA LEU A 419 1.11 7.82 -21.54
C LEU A 419 -0.05 7.87 -22.54
N ASN A 420 -0.09 8.87 -23.43
CA ASN A 420 -1.11 8.99 -24.47
C ASN A 420 -0.82 8.12 -25.68
N ARG A 421 0.47 7.90 -26.02
CA ARG A 421 0.87 7.03 -27.13
C ARG A 421 0.70 5.54 -26.83
N VAL A 422 0.81 5.14 -25.57
CA VAL A 422 0.53 3.75 -25.16
C VAL A 422 -0.94 3.40 -25.41
N ALA A 423 -1.85 4.38 -25.38
CA ALA A 423 -3.25 4.19 -25.74
C ALA A 423 -3.43 3.90 -27.26
N ALA A 424 -2.64 4.53 -28.12
CA ALA A 424 -2.74 4.36 -29.58
C ALA A 424 -2.15 3.03 -30.09
N ALA A 425 -1.18 2.44 -29.39
CA ALA A 425 -0.57 1.17 -29.78
C ALA A 425 -1.46 -0.06 -29.57
N GLY A 426 -2.52 0.05 -28.77
CA GLY A 426 -3.51 -1.00 -28.49
C GLY A 426 -4.74 -1.01 -29.42
N GLN A 427 -4.87 -0.03 -30.32
CA GLN A 427 -5.92 -0.05 -31.31
C GLN A 427 -5.46 -0.90 -32.52
N PRO A 428 -6.29 -1.83 -33.03
CA PRO A 428 -6.01 -2.47 -34.33
C PRO A 428 -5.79 -1.37 -35.36
N ARG A 429 -4.71 -1.49 -36.12
CA ARG A 429 -4.47 -0.60 -37.28
C ARG A 429 -5.65 -0.71 -38.25
N GLU A 430 -6.71 0.01 -38.01
CA GLU A 430 -7.70 0.30 -39.05
C GLU A 430 -7.10 1.37 -39.97
N ARG A 431 -6.59 0.84 -41.07
CA ARG A 431 -6.40 1.45 -42.40
C ARG A 431 -6.31 2.98 -42.46
N SER A 432 -5.09 3.49 -42.35
CA SER A 432 -4.69 4.73 -43.01
C SER A 432 -4.63 4.52 -44.56
N GLN A 433 -5.73 4.15 -45.19
CA GLN A 433 -5.85 3.99 -46.64
C GLN A 433 -7.02 4.75 -47.25
N GLN A 434 -7.43 5.88 -46.66
CA GLN A 434 -8.44 6.73 -47.28
C GLN A 434 -8.14 8.24 -47.28
N ALA A 435 -6.87 8.63 -47.16
CA ALA A 435 -6.48 10.06 -47.30
C ALA A 435 -5.51 10.27 -48.46
N GLY A 436 -5.71 9.55 -49.57
CA GLY A 436 -4.83 9.62 -50.75
C GLY A 436 -5.52 9.54 -52.11
N ALA A 437 -6.77 9.94 -52.20
CA ALA A 437 -7.43 10.01 -53.49
C ALA A 437 -8.56 11.06 -53.46
N THR A 438 -8.25 12.29 -53.75
CA THR A 438 -9.12 13.18 -54.58
C THR A 438 -8.51 14.58 -54.58
N THR A 439 -7.67 14.85 -55.56
CA THR A 439 -7.56 16.17 -56.18
C THR A 439 -7.05 15.97 -57.62
N ILE A 440 -7.95 15.70 -58.53
CA ILE A 440 -7.73 15.97 -59.93
C ILE A 440 -8.81 16.97 -60.31
N THR A 441 -8.43 18.21 -60.43
CA THR A 441 -9.20 19.26 -61.11
C THR A 441 -8.94 19.13 -62.59
N PRO A 442 -9.96 19.13 -63.51
CA PRO A 442 -9.73 19.46 -64.88
C PRO A 442 -9.97 20.96 -65.07
N ALA A 443 -8.99 21.57 -65.72
CA ALA A 443 -9.15 22.88 -66.36
C ALA A 443 -10.01 22.78 -67.59
N SER A 444 -10.92 23.72 -67.74
CA SER A 444 -11.32 24.42 -69.01
C SER A 444 -12.27 25.55 -68.66
#